data_6126f6136e8c60dbbaf3ee0cfe28bbdd
#
_entry.id   6126f6136e8c60dbbaf3ee0cfe28bbdd
#
_cell.length_a   1.000
_cell.length_b   1.000
_cell.length_c   1.000
_cell.angle_alpha   90.00
_cell.angle_beta   90.00
_cell.angle_gamma   90.00
#
_symmetry.space_group_name_H-M   'P 1'
#
loop_
_entity.id
_entity.type
_entity.pdbx_description
1 polymer ?
#
loop_
_entity_poly.entity_id
_entity_poly.type
_entity_poly.pdbx_seq_one_letter_code
_entity_poly.pdbx_strand_id
1 'polypeptide(L)'
;MRLHSPLLPAMKLLVPCLILATSLTAFGLSDSELSSIGRRVWQNECGGTRDGLTSWNSGESFASLGIGHFIWYPKGTSGPFEESFPKLTAFLAKNGTAVPEWMRGGCPWVSRAEFQAAFHGEKMNALRDLLAATIHLQARFLAQRMQDSLPKMEAAAPAGERAKIRTRFEQLAATSRGTFALVDYVNFKGEGIKETERYRNEGWGLLQALENMDESKSGDAAKAFAESCAMALERRVKNAPPERHEERWLAGWKSRVRAYGE
;
A
#
# COMPACT_ATOMS: atom_id res chain seq x y z
N MET A 1 38.11 -73.98 -9.19
CA MET A 1 38.77 -72.68 -9.21
C MET A 1 37.74 -71.68 -9.68
N ARG A 2 37.06 -70.98 -8.75
CA ARG A 2 36.02 -70.00 -9.09
C ARG A 2 36.62 -68.60 -8.86
N LEU A 3 36.71 -67.79 -9.92
CA LEU A 3 37.21 -66.44 -9.85
C LEU A 3 36.03 -65.53 -9.38
N HIS A 4 36.26 -64.85 -8.25
CA HIS A 4 35.35 -63.81 -7.76
C HIS A 4 35.80 -62.48 -8.36
N SER A 5 34.93 -61.85 -9.15
CA SER A 5 35.08 -60.45 -9.55
C SER A 5 34.53 -59.52 -8.47
N PRO A 6 35.23 -58.42 -8.12
CA PRO A 6 34.70 -57.45 -7.18
C PRO A 6 33.76 -56.48 -7.86
N LEU A 7 32.56 -56.31 -7.27
CA LEU A 7 31.57 -55.26 -7.64
C LEU A 7 32.08 -53.89 -7.17
N LEU A 8 32.22 -52.94 -8.09
CA LEU A 8 32.46 -51.54 -7.80
C LEU A 8 31.21 -50.87 -7.21
N PRO A 9 31.33 -50.01 -6.19
CA PRO A 9 30.17 -49.28 -5.65
C PRO A 9 29.71 -48.16 -6.60
N ALA A 10 28.43 -48.13 -6.87
CA ALA A 10 27.78 -47.09 -7.61
C ALA A 10 27.84 -45.74 -6.88
N MET A 11 28.58 -44.78 -7.46
CA MET A 11 28.68 -43.43 -6.97
C MET A 11 27.37 -42.66 -7.31
N LYS A 12 26.55 -42.39 -6.28
CA LYS A 12 25.36 -41.58 -6.41
C LYS A 12 25.77 -40.14 -6.64
N LEU A 13 25.63 -39.66 -7.87
CA LEU A 13 25.71 -38.21 -8.18
C LEU A 13 24.52 -37.50 -7.51
N LEU A 14 24.83 -36.75 -6.45
CA LEU A 14 23.92 -35.73 -5.92
C LEU A 14 23.94 -34.54 -6.87
N VAL A 15 22.89 -34.41 -7.69
CA VAL A 15 22.63 -33.19 -8.46
C VAL A 15 22.09 -32.15 -7.49
N PRO A 16 22.77 -31.03 -7.24
CA PRO A 16 22.22 -29.96 -6.44
C PRO A 16 21.06 -29.35 -7.21
N CYS A 17 19.83 -29.52 -6.73
CA CYS A 17 18.66 -28.84 -7.22
C CYS A 17 18.82 -27.35 -6.83
N LEU A 18 19.32 -26.53 -7.76
CA LEU A 18 19.38 -25.08 -7.61
C LEU A 18 17.95 -24.58 -7.70
N ILE A 19 17.29 -24.44 -6.52
CA ILE A 19 16.01 -23.76 -6.42
C ILE A 19 16.29 -22.29 -6.75
N LEU A 20 16.11 -21.91 -8.02
CA LEU A 20 15.98 -20.52 -8.41
C LEU A 20 14.73 -19.99 -7.68
N ALA A 21 14.93 -19.29 -6.58
CA ALA A 21 13.91 -18.48 -5.97
C ALA A 21 13.63 -17.33 -6.96
N THR A 22 12.71 -17.55 -7.91
CA THR A 22 12.10 -16.46 -8.66
C THR A 22 11.31 -15.66 -7.64
N SER A 23 11.90 -14.58 -7.14
CA SER A 23 11.17 -13.52 -6.49
C SER A 23 10.11 -13.08 -7.49
N LEU A 24 8.83 -13.42 -7.27
CA LEU A 24 7.72 -12.84 -7.98
C LEU A 24 7.77 -11.35 -7.66
N THR A 25 8.40 -10.57 -8.53
CA THR A 25 8.36 -9.11 -8.44
C THR A 25 6.92 -8.73 -8.70
N ALA A 26 6.30 -8.05 -7.75
CA ALA A 26 4.98 -7.49 -7.92
C ALA A 26 4.96 -6.72 -9.27
N PHE A 27 4.14 -7.15 -10.24
CA PHE A 27 3.99 -6.56 -11.58
C PHE A 27 5.24 -6.48 -12.47
N GLY A 28 6.30 -7.23 -12.21
CA GLY A 28 7.53 -7.11 -13.01
C GLY A 28 8.26 -5.77 -12.83
N LEU A 29 7.87 -4.95 -11.85
CA LEU A 29 8.54 -3.69 -11.55
C LEU A 29 9.95 -3.94 -11.00
N SER A 30 10.90 -3.18 -11.52
CA SER A 30 12.26 -3.12 -11.00
C SER A 30 12.32 -2.44 -9.63
N ASP A 31 13.38 -2.67 -8.87
CA ASP A 31 13.60 -1.99 -7.59
C ASP A 31 13.74 -0.46 -7.77
N SER A 32 14.20 0.01 -8.93
CA SER A 32 14.25 1.43 -9.27
C SER A 32 12.85 2.04 -9.44
N GLU A 33 11.93 1.33 -10.08
CA GLU A 33 10.54 1.76 -10.25
C GLU A 33 9.80 1.76 -8.91
N LEU A 34 9.96 0.71 -8.11
CA LEU A 34 9.43 0.67 -6.74
C LEU A 34 9.97 1.81 -5.87
N SER A 35 11.26 2.12 -5.99
CA SER A 35 11.86 3.25 -5.28
C SER A 35 11.30 4.59 -5.76
N SER A 36 11.01 4.74 -7.04
CA SER A 36 10.38 5.93 -7.61
C SER A 36 8.93 6.09 -7.10
N ILE A 37 8.14 5.02 -7.14
CA ILE A 37 6.78 4.99 -6.58
C ILE A 37 6.82 5.35 -5.09
N GLY A 38 7.73 4.74 -4.32
CA GLY A 38 7.88 5.00 -2.89
C GLY A 38 8.21 6.47 -2.58
N ARG A 39 9.09 7.11 -3.35
CA ARG A 39 9.38 8.54 -3.19
C ARG A 39 8.18 9.43 -3.48
N ARG A 40 7.39 9.12 -4.51
CA ARG A 40 6.16 9.88 -4.83
C ARG A 40 5.11 9.73 -3.72
N VAL A 41 4.90 8.51 -3.21
CA VAL A 41 3.99 8.27 -2.07
C VAL A 41 4.50 9.01 -0.82
N TRP A 42 5.81 8.95 -0.53
CA TRP A 42 6.42 9.68 0.57
C TRP A 42 6.19 11.19 0.45
N GLN A 43 6.37 11.75 -0.75
CA GLN A 43 6.09 13.16 -0.99
C GLN A 43 4.62 13.50 -0.71
N ASN A 44 3.69 12.68 -1.20
CA ASN A 44 2.26 12.92 -1.07
C ASN A 44 1.74 12.79 0.38
N GLU A 45 2.23 11.80 1.13
CA GLU A 45 1.74 11.49 2.47
C GLU A 45 2.52 12.20 3.59
N CYS A 46 3.83 12.38 3.40
CA CYS A 46 4.74 12.81 4.46
C CYS A 46 5.50 14.09 4.09
N GLY A 47 5.17 14.76 2.99
CA GLY A 47 5.89 15.94 2.49
C GLY A 47 7.35 15.66 2.11
N GLY A 48 7.75 14.40 1.92
CA GLY A 48 9.11 13.99 1.59
C GLY A 48 10.12 14.19 2.73
N THR A 49 9.66 14.45 3.96
CA THR A 49 10.54 14.72 5.11
C THR A 49 10.71 13.49 6.00
N ARG A 50 11.87 13.37 6.65
CA ARG A 50 12.13 12.29 7.62
C ARG A 50 11.15 12.35 8.80
N ASP A 51 10.88 13.53 9.30
CA ASP A 51 9.97 13.74 10.43
C ASP A 51 8.52 13.41 10.07
N GLY A 52 8.10 13.66 8.82
CA GLY A 52 6.80 13.28 8.28
C GLY A 52 6.54 11.77 8.26
N LEU A 53 7.58 10.92 8.34
CA LEU A 53 7.42 9.46 8.45
C LEU A 53 6.78 9.01 9.76
N THR A 54 6.61 9.92 10.73
CA THR A 54 6.00 9.62 12.03
C THR A 54 5.02 10.73 12.40
N SER A 55 3.75 10.39 12.45
CA SER A 55 2.68 11.35 12.79
C SER A 55 1.65 10.71 13.73
N TRP A 56 0.95 11.56 14.46
CA TRP A 56 -0.24 11.19 15.21
C TRP A 56 -1.21 12.37 15.14
N ASN A 57 -2.23 12.26 14.31
CA ASN A 57 -3.16 13.34 14.04
C ASN A 57 -4.06 13.63 15.25
N SER A 58 -4.52 14.87 15.35
CA SER A 58 -5.51 15.24 16.37
C SER A 58 -6.81 14.47 16.15
N GLY A 59 -7.36 13.89 17.23
CA GLY A 59 -8.58 13.09 17.17
C GLY A 59 -8.40 11.62 16.77
N GLU A 60 -7.18 11.18 16.43
CA GLU A 60 -6.87 9.77 16.20
C GLU A 60 -6.39 9.10 17.49
N SER A 61 -6.68 7.79 17.62
CA SER A 61 -6.24 6.94 18.74
C SER A 61 -5.02 6.08 18.40
N PHE A 62 -4.29 6.41 17.33
CA PHE A 62 -3.17 5.64 16.79
C PHE A 62 -2.11 6.55 16.17
N ALA A 63 -0.88 6.03 16.08
CA ALA A 63 0.17 6.62 15.28
C ALA A 63 0.05 6.18 13.81
N SER A 64 0.41 7.09 12.89
CA SER A 64 0.50 6.87 11.44
C SER A 64 1.97 6.93 11.02
N LEU A 65 2.52 5.85 10.48
CA LEU A 65 3.95 5.65 10.32
C LEU A 65 4.33 5.28 8.87
N GLY A 66 5.53 5.68 8.46
CA GLY A 66 6.08 5.37 7.14
C GLY A 66 5.34 6.05 6.00
N ILE A 67 5.74 5.73 4.76
CA ILE A 67 5.21 6.36 3.54
C ILE A 67 3.74 6.05 3.26
N GLY A 68 3.19 4.98 3.85
CA GLY A 68 1.79 4.57 3.67
C GLY A 68 0.89 4.94 4.84
N HIS A 69 1.36 5.77 5.78
CA HIS A 69 0.62 6.08 7.02
C HIS A 69 0.12 4.82 7.73
N PHE A 70 1.02 3.82 7.89
CA PHE A 70 0.71 2.53 8.51
C PHE A 70 0.26 2.73 9.95
N ILE A 71 -0.93 2.26 10.26
CA ILE A 71 -1.59 2.44 11.56
C ILE A 71 -0.92 1.56 12.61
N TRP A 72 -0.61 2.17 13.76
CA TRP A 72 -0.06 1.49 14.92
C TRP A 72 -0.77 1.93 16.21
N TYR A 73 -1.57 1.03 16.75
CA TYR A 73 -2.30 1.29 18.00
C TYR A 73 -1.39 1.13 19.23
N PRO A 74 -1.65 1.90 20.31
CA PRO A 74 -1.02 1.66 21.60
C PRO A 74 -1.18 0.21 22.06
N LYS A 75 -0.18 -0.30 22.76
CA LYS A 75 -0.20 -1.68 23.25
C LYS A 75 -1.46 -1.97 24.04
N GLY A 76 -2.18 -3.03 23.66
CA GLY A 76 -3.41 -3.47 24.33
C GLY A 76 -4.68 -2.70 23.90
N THR A 77 -4.58 -1.82 22.89
CA THR A 77 -5.73 -1.12 22.32
C THR A 77 -5.99 -1.54 20.89
N SER A 78 -7.18 -1.25 20.39
CA SER A 78 -7.60 -1.47 19.01
C SER A 78 -8.60 -0.38 18.62
N GLY A 79 -8.94 -0.32 17.33
CA GLY A 79 -9.90 0.67 16.83
C GLY A 79 -10.58 0.21 15.53
N PRO A 80 -11.34 1.10 14.87
CA PRO A 80 -12.16 0.75 13.72
C PRO A 80 -11.32 0.46 12.44
N PHE A 81 -10.06 0.89 12.42
CA PHE A 81 -9.18 0.69 11.27
C PHE A 81 -8.27 -0.52 11.47
N GLU A 82 -7.90 -1.15 10.36
CA GLU A 82 -6.96 -2.25 10.38
C GLU A 82 -5.57 -1.77 10.78
N GLU A 83 -4.99 -2.39 11.83
CA GLU A 83 -3.62 -2.11 12.23
C GLU A 83 -2.64 -2.68 11.19
N SER A 84 -1.89 -1.80 10.54
CA SER A 84 -1.06 -2.16 9.39
C SER A 84 0.45 -2.07 9.64
N PHE A 85 0.90 -1.35 10.67
CA PHE A 85 2.33 -1.24 10.98
C PHE A 85 2.96 -2.57 11.42
N PRO A 86 2.33 -3.42 12.26
CA PRO A 86 2.86 -4.75 12.56
C PRO A 86 3.00 -5.65 11.32
N LYS A 87 2.08 -5.51 10.34
CA LYS A 87 2.19 -6.23 9.06
C LYS A 87 3.38 -5.74 8.24
N LEU A 88 3.63 -4.43 8.23
CA LEU A 88 4.81 -3.87 7.61
C LEU A 88 6.09 -4.38 8.28
N THR A 89 6.19 -4.33 9.60
CA THR A 89 7.41 -4.79 10.32
C THR A 89 7.69 -6.27 10.07
N ALA A 90 6.66 -7.11 10.02
CA ALA A 90 6.79 -8.52 9.64
C ALA A 90 7.28 -8.68 8.20
N PHE A 91 6.74 -7.89 7.26
CA PHE A 91 7.20 -7.87 5.87
C PHE A 91 8.66 -7.42 5.74
N LEU A 92 9.06 -6.35 6.43
CA LEU A 92 10.43 -5.86 6.46
C LEU A 92 11.40 -6.93 6.99
N ALA A 93 11.06 -7.58 8.10
CA ALA A 93 11.86 -8.65 8.67
C ALA A 93 12.01 -9.84 7.69
N LYS A 94 10.92 -10.25 7.02
CA LYS A 94 10.93 -11.31 6.00
C LYS A 94 11.83 -10.95 4.81
N ASN A 95 11.99 -9.66 4.51
CA ASN A 95 12.85 -9.16 3.43
C ASN A 95 14.25 -8.72 3.92
N GLY A 96 14.72 -9.26 5.05
CA GLY A 96 16.09 -9.11 5.51
C GLY A 96 16.38 -7.84 6.32
N THR A 97 15.37 -7.04 6.67
CA THR A 97 15.56 -5.86 7.51
C THR A 97 15.67 -6.27 8.99
N ALA A 98 16.69 -5.80 9.68
CA ALA A 98 16.82 -5.96 11.13
C ALA A 98 15.81 -5.05 11.85
N VAL A 99 14.61 -5.56 12.13
CA VAL A 99 13.57 -4.83 12.85
C VAL A 99 13.77 -4.99 14.36
N PRO A 100 13.97 -3.89 15.10
CA PRO A 100 14.09 -3.93 16.57
C PRO A 100 12.88 -4.61 17.23
N GLU A 101 13.12 -5.37 18.30
CA GLU A 101 12.06 -6.14 18.97
C GLU A 101 10.90 -5.27 19.46
N TRP A 102 11.19 -4.10 20.00
CA TRP A 102 10.17 -3.17 20.48
C TRP A 102 9.22 -2.65 19.39
N MET A 103 9.60 -2.72 18.10
CA MET A 103 8.75 -2.35 16.96
C MET A 103 7.81 -3.48 16.51
N ARG A 104 7.95 -4.69 17.05
CA ARG A 104 7.13 -5.86 16.69
C ARG A 104 5.87 -5.98 17.53
N GLY A 105 5.82 -5.27 18.65
CA GLY A 105 4.67 -5.21 19.55
C GLY A 105 3.72 -4.05 19.23
N GLY A 106 2.84 -3.70 20.18
CA GLY A 106 2.02 -2.51 20.11
C GLY A 106 2.84 -1.23 20.26
N CYS A 107 2.28 -0.10 19.80
CA CYS A 107 2.92 1.20 19.90
C CYS A 107 3.34 1.50 21.36
N PRO A 108 4.61 1.86 21.61
CA PRO A 108 5.09 2.10 22.97
C PRO A 108 4.57 3.40 23.58
N TRP A 109 4.07 4.32 22.76
CA TRP A 109 3.46 5.56 23.22
C TRP A 109 1.96 5.36 23.38
N VAL A 110 1.43 5.64 24.57
CA VAL A 110 0.04 5.36 24.92
C VAL A 110 -0.93 6.48 24.52
N SER A 111 -0.39 7.65 24.15
CA SER A 111 -1.16 8.81 23.73
C SER A 111 -0.41 9.70 22.73
N ARG A 112 -1.17 10.55 22.02
CA ARG A 112 -0.59 11.59 21.16
C ARG A 112 0.35 12.52 21.91
N ALA A 113 0.03 12.88 23.16
CA ALA A 113 0.87 13.75 23.97
C ALA A 113 2.24 13.10 24.28
N GLU A 114 2.24 11.83 24.66
CA GLU A 114 3.46 11.06 24.89
C GLU A 114 4.28 10.87 23.61
N PHE A 115 3.62 10.57 22.49
CA PHE A 115 4.25 10.48 21.18
C PHE A 115 4.96 11.80 20.81
N GLN A 116 4.29 12.93 21.03
CA GLN A 116 4.87 14.26 20.76
C GLN A 116 6.02 14.61 21.74
N ALA A 117 5.89 14.26 23.00
CA ALA A 117 6.98 14.45 23.97
C ALA A 117 8.23 13.63 23.61
N ALA A 118 8.04 12.44 23.00
CA ALA A 118 9.11 11.59 22.55
C ALA A 118 9.66 11.95 21.15
N PHE A 119 9.17 13.01 20.49
CA PHE A 119 9.38 13.29 19.06
C PHE A 119 10.86 13.39 18.64
N HIS A 120 11.74 13.84 19.54
CA HIS A 120 13.19 13.94 19.33
C HIS A 120 13.98 12.86 20.11
N GLY A 121 13.28 11.90 20.73
CA GLY A 121 13.90 10.84 21.52
C GLY A 121 14.54 9.74 20.64
N GLU A 122 15.41 8.96 21.25
CA GLU A 122 16.17 7.89 20.57
C GLU A 122 15.28 6.87 19.87
N LYS A 123 14.19 6.40 20.52
CA LYS A 123 13.26 5.44 19.91
C LYS A 123 12.57 6.02 18.67
N MET A 124 12.16 7.29 18.72
CA MET A 124 11.53 7.96 17.58
C MET A 124 12.53 8.14 16.43
N ASN A 125 13.75 8.49 16.73
CA ASN A 125 14.81 8.61 15.73
C ASN A 125 15.14 7.26 15.11
N ALA A 126 15.28 6.19 15.90
CA ALA A 126 15.51 4.84 15.41
C ALA A 126 14.34 4.34 14.51
N LEU A 127 13.09 4.66 14.86
CA LEU A 127 11.92 4.36 14.03
C LEU A 127 12.00 5.08 12.68
N ARG A 128 12.29 6.39 12.67
CA ARG A 128 12.43 7.16 11.45
C ARG A 128 13.58 6.69 10.57
N ASP A 129 14.71 6.31 11.17
CA ASP A 129 15.86 5.78 10.43
C ASP A 129 15.52 4.47 9.74
N LEU A 130 14.85 3.55 10.43
CA LEU A 130 14.36 2.30 9.82
C LEU A 130 13.38 2.60 8.67
N LEU A 131 12.42 3.50 8.88
CA LEU A 131 11.43 3.85 7.87
C LEU A 131 12.08 4.53 6.65
N ALA A 132 13.02 5.47 6.86
CA ALA A 132 13.74 6.14 5.78
C ALA A 132 14.61 5.17 4.98
N ALA A 133 15.29 4.24 5.64
CA ALA A 133 16.14 3.23 5.00
C ALA A 133 15.35 2.19 4.19
N THR A 134 14.06 2.01 4.48
CA THR A 134 13.22 0.94 3.89
C THR A 134 12.13 1.43 2.95
N ILE A 135 12.21 2.65 2.41
CA ILE A 135 11.19 3.23 1.53
C ILE A 135 10.86 2.31 0.35
N HIS A 136 11.85 1.69 -0.29
CA HIS A 136 11.64 0.74 -1.40
C HIS A 136 10.88 -0.51 -0.98
N LEU A 137 11.12 -1.05 0.22
CA LEU A 137 10.37 -2.19 0.78
C LEU A 137 8.95 -1.78 1.19
N GLN A 138 8.77 -0.58 1.73
CA GLN A 138 7.43 -0.06 2.01
C GLN A 138 6.61 0.12 0.73
N ALA A 139 7.22 0.62 -0.36
CA ALA A 139 6.58 0.70 -1.66
C ALA A 139 6.18 -0.70 -2.19
N ARG A 140 7.07 -1.69 -2.05
CA ARG A 140 6.77 -3.08 -2.41
C ARG A 140 5.61 -3.64 -1.58
N PHE A 141 5.57 -3.36 -0.29
CA PHE A 141 4.47 -3.76 0.59
C PHE A 141 3.14 -3.11 0.17
N LEU A 142 3.14 -1.82 -0.18
CA LEU A 142 1.96 -1.13 -0.70
C LEU A 142 1.50 -1.72 -2.04
N ALA A 143 2.43 -2.02 -2.95
CA ALA A 143 2.12 -2.67 -4.22
C ALA A 143 1.51 -4.07 -4.01
N GLN A 144 2.03 -4.86 -3.06
CA GLN A 144 1.43 -6.15 -2.69
C GLN A 144 0.00 -5.98 -2.16
N ARG A 145 -0.23 -5.04 -1.24
CA ARG A 145 -1.58 -4.76 -0.72
C ARG A 145 -2.55 -4.32 -1.82
N MET A 146 -2.08 -3.54 -2.78
CA MET A 146 -2.87 -3.13 -3.94
C MET A 146 -3.23 -4.34 -4.81
N GLN A 147 -2.31 -5.28 -5.06
CA GLN A 147 -2.59 -6.54 -5.75
C GLN A 147 -3.64 -7.38 -5.00
N ASP A 148 -3.47 -7.53 -3.69
CA ASP A 148 -4.37 -8.30 -2.82
C ASP A 148 -5.78 -7.67 -2.74
N SER A 149 -5.95 -6.43 -3.17
CA SER A 149 -7.26 -5.76 -3.23
C SER A 149 -8.10 -6.19 -4.44
N LEU A 150 -7.49 -6.58 -5.56
CA LEU A 150 -8.22 -6.90 -6.79
C LEU A 150 -9.25 -8.03 -6.60
N PRO A 151 -8.90 -9.22 -6.06
CA PRO A 151 -9.89 -10.29 -5.87
C PRO A 151 -11.03 -9.89 -4.92
N LYS A 152 -10.78 -9.02 -3.95
CA LYS A 152 -11.82 -8.52 -3.03
C LYS A 152 -12.78 -7.56 -3.74
N MET A 153 -12.24 -6.66 -4.58
CA MET A 153 -13.04 -5.75 -5.39
C MET A 153 -13.90 -6.52 -6.40
N GLU A 154 -13.34 -7.54 -7.07
CA GLU A 154 -14.10 -8.40 -7.97
C GLU A 154 -15.23 -9.16 -7.25
N ALA A 155 -14.96 -9.66 -6.05
CA ALA A 155 -15.99 -10.35 -5.26
C ALA A 155 -17.14 -9.40 -4.85
N ALA A 156 -16.82 -8.12 -4.59
CA ALA A 156 -17.79 -7.08 -4.21
C ALA A 156 -18.55 -6.50 -5.41
N ALA A 157 -17.98 -6.57 -6.61
CA ALA A 157 -18.57 -6.01 -7.82
C ALA A 157 -19.69 -6.91 -8.40
N PRO A 158 -20.67 -6.32 -9.12
CA PRO A 158 -21.63 -7.07 -9.92
C PRO A 158 -20.92 -8.02 -10.89
N ALA A 159 -21.48 -9.23 -11.08
CA ALA A 159 -20.84 -10.26 -11.89
C ALA A 159 -20.47 -9.80 -13.32
N GLY A 160 -21.31 -8.98 -13.94
CA GLY A 160 -21.08 -8.43 -15.28
C GLY A 160 -19.95 -7.39 -15.36
N GLU A 161 -19.54 -6.79 -14.24
CA GLU A 161 -18.50 -5.75 -14.22
C GLU A 161 -17.10 -6.29 -13.86
N ARG A 162 -17.02 -7.51 -13.32
CA ARG A 162 -15.75 -8.09 -12.80
C ARG A 162 -14.64 -8.13 -13.83
N ALA A 163 -14.94 -8.60 -15.03
CA ALA A 163 -13.96 -8.69 -16.12
C ALA A 163 -13.43 -7.31 -16.52
N LYS A 164 -14.30 -6.32 -16.58
CA LYS A 164 -13.96 -4.93 -16.90
C LYS A 164 -13.06 -4.32 -15.82
N ILE A 165 -13.38 -4.52 -14.54
CA ILE A 165 -12.57 -4.06 -13.40
C ILE A 165 -11.16 -4.67 -13.48
N ARG A 166 -11.06 -5.99 -13.69
CA ARG A 166 -9.78 -6.69 -13.87
C ARG A 166 -8.98 -6.09 -15.03
N THR A 167 -9.57 -5.96 -16.21
CA THR A 167 -8.89 -5.43 -17.39
C THR A 167 -8.33 -4.04 -17.13
N ARG A 168 -9.11 -3.15 -16.55
CA ARG A 168 -8.69 -1.77 -16.23
C ARG A 168 -7.56 -1.73 -15.19
N PHE A 169 -7.67 -2.56 -14.17
CA PHE A 169 -6.62 -2.71 -13.16
C PHE A 169 -5.31 -3.18 -13.80
N GLU A 170 -5.36 -4.24 -14.63
CA GLU A 170 -4.19 -4.81 -15.31
C GLU A 170 -3.57 -3.82 -16.32
N GLN A 171 -4.37 -3.07 -17.07
CA GLN A 171 -3.88 -2.00 -17.95
C GLN A 171 -3.12 -0.92 -17.20
N LEU A 172 -3.64 -0.47 -16.07
CA LEU A 172 -2.95 0.50 -15.21
C LEU A 172 -1.67 -0.12 -14.63
N ALA A 173 -1.75 -1.34 -14.12
CA ALA A 173 -0.64 -2.04 -13.51
C ALA A 173 0.50 -2.37 -14.49
N ALA A 174 0.24 -2.36 -15.80
CA ALA A 174 1.24 -2.58 -16.83
C ALA A 174 2.28 -1.44 -16.97
N THR A 175 2.07 -0.30 -16.30
CA THR A 175 2.99 0.85 -16.35
C THR A 175 3.36 1.33 -14.96
N SER A 176 4.57 1.86 -14.79
CA SER A 176 5.00 2.48 -13.51
C SER A 176 4.06 3.62 -13.07
N ARG A 177 3.57 4.43 -14.02
CA ARG A 177 2.64 5.53 -13.77
C ARG A 177 1.29 5.01 -13.27
N GLY A 178 0.70 4.04 -13.96
CA GLY A 178 -0.56 3.43 -13.55
C GLY A 178 -0.44 2.66 -12.25
N THR A 179 0.65 1.94 -12.02
CA THR A 179 0.91 1.27 -10.73
C THR A 179 1.00 2.29 -9.59
N PHE A 180 1.71 3.40 -9.79
CA PHE A 180 1.72 4.48 -8.79
C PHE A 180 0.30 5.00 -8.51
N ALA A 181 -0.51 5.23 -9.55
CA ALA A 181 -1.87 5.72 -9.39
C ALA A 181 -2.75 4.74 -8.59
N LEU A 182 -2.68 3.45 -8.89
CA LEU A 182 -3.39 2.40 -8.14
C LEU A 182 -2.96 2.35 -6.68
N VAL A 183 -1.64 2.31 -6.42
CA VAL A 183 -1.05 2.25 -5.07
C VAL A 183 -1.44 3.49 -4.27
N ASP A 184 -1.27 4.67 -4.85
CA ASP A 184 -1.55 5.92 -4.17
C ASP A 184 -3.04 6.08 -3.86
N TYR A 185 -3.92 5.75 -4.82
CA TYR A 185 -5.35 5.91 -4.63
C TYR A 185 -5.94 4.93 -3.61
N VAL A 186 -5.56 3.65 -3.65
CA VAL A 186 -6.03 2.67 -2.65
C VAL A 186 -5.52 3.00 -1.25
N ASN A 187 -4.29 3.50 -1.13
CA ASN A 187 -3.75 3.96 0.16
C ASN A 187 -4.48 5.21 0.67
N PHE A 188 -4.84 6.11 -0.24
CA PHE A 188 -5.51 7.38 0.07
C PHE A 188 -7.00 7.25 0.38
N LYS A 189 -7.73 6.39 -0.34
CA LYS A 189 -9.20 6.33 -0.30
C LYS A 189 -9.79 4.97 -0.02
N GLY A 190 -8.94 3.94 0.09
CA GLY A 190 -9.38 2.58 0.36
C GLY A 190 -9.80 1.81 -0.88
N GLU A 191 -10.25 0.59 -0.64
CA GLU A 191 -10.70 -0.34 -1.68
C GLU A 191 -12.10 0.02 -2.24
N GLY A 192 -12.93 0.74 -1.46
CA GLY A 192 -14.32 1.09 -1.84
C GLY A 192 -15.33 -0.02 -1.59
N ILE A 193 -14.96 -1.03 -0.77
CA ILE A 193 -15.82 -2.19 -0.49
C ILE A 193 -16.47 -2.14 0.89
N LYS A 194 -15.91 -1.36 1.83
CA LYS A 194 -16.42 -1.25 3.20
C LYS A 194 -17.55 -0.24 3.28
N GLU A 195 -18.49 -0.46 4.23
CA GLU A 195 -19.56 0.49 4.54
C GLU A 195 -19.02 1.87 4.97
N THR A 196 -17.86 1.90 5.64
CA THR A 196 -17.18 3.14 6.05
C THR A 196 -16.56 3.92 4.88
N GLU A 197 -16.51 3.33 3.69
CA GLU A 197 -15.97 3.93 2.47
C GLU A 197 -17.07 4.40 1.52
N ARG A 198 -18.27 4.71 2.04
CA ARG A 198 -19.42 5.18 1.24
C ARG A 198 -20.30 6.17 2.01
N TYR A 199 -20.93 7.05 1.26
CA TYR A 199 -22.02 7.90 1.71
C TYR A 199 -23.23 7.66 0.82
N ARG A 200 -24.43 7.54 1.42
CA ARG A 200 -25.67 7.30 0.67
C ARG A 200 -25.57 6.11 -0.29
N ASN A 201 -24.92 5.04 0.14
CA ASN A 201 -24.61 3.83 -0.63
C ASN A 201 -23.65 4.02 -1.84
N GLU A 202 -23.10 5.21 -2.04
CA GLU A 202 -22.08 5.46 -3.06
C GLU A 202 -20.67 5.45 -2.46
N GLY A 203 -19.83 4.54 -2.94
CA GLY A 203 -18.43 4.45 -2.55
C GLY A 203 -17.54 5.44 -3.32
N TRP A 204 -16.32 5.62 -2.81
CA TRP A 204 -15.31 6.50 -3.41
C TRP A 204 -13.93 5.87 -3.51
N GLY A 205 -13.80 4.58 -3.22
CA GLY A 205 -12.51 3.88 -3.24
C GLY A 205 -12.09 3.43 -4.63
N LEU A 206 -11.07 2.58 -4.65
CA LEU A 206 -10.46 2.08 -5.89
C LEU A 206 -11.46 1.37 -6.79
N LEU A 207 -12.36 0.57 -6.23
CA LEU A 207 -13.41 -0.12 -6.98
C LEU A 207 -14.22 0.87 -7.83
N GLN A 208 -14.77 1.94 -7.21
CA GLN A 208 -15.60 2.91 -7.93
C GLN A 208 -14.80 3.74 -8.95
N ALA A 209 -13.53 3.99 -8.67
CA ALA A 209 -12.65 4.63 -9.64
C ALA A 209 -12.45 3.73 -10.88
N LEU A 210 -12.26 2.42 -10.70
CA LEU A 210 -12.15 1.47 -11.81
C LEU A 210 -13.48 1.28 -12.55
N GLU A 211 -14.61 1.16 -11.84
CA GLU A 211 -15.94 1.01 -12.45
C GLU A 211 -16.31 2.16 -13.40
N ASN A 212 -15.92 3.38 -13.05
CA ASN A 212 -16.34 4.60 -13.74
C ASN A 212 -15.29 5.17 -14.72
N MET A 213 -14.19 4.47 -14.99
CA MET A 213 -13.24 4.88 -16.01
C MET A 213 -13.90 4.97 -17.38
N ASP A 214 -13.61 6.04 -18.11
CA ASP A 214 -14.04 6.25 -19.50
C ASP A 214 -12.80 6.41 -20.39
N GLU A 215 -12.32 5.31 -20.93
CA GLU A 215 -11.13 5.28 -21.78
C GLU A 215 -11.38 5.88 -23.17
N SER A 216 -12.64 5.99 -23.58
CA SER A 216 -13.01 6.53 -24.88
C SER A 216 -12.63 8.02 -25.04
N LYS A 217 -12.50 8.72 -23.90
CA LYS A 217 -12.22 10.17 -23.88
C LYS A 217 -10.73 10.51 -24.01
N SER A 218 -9.82 9.62 -23.60
CA SER A 218 -8.40 10.01 -23.51
C SER A 218 -7.43 9.09 -24.23
N GLY A 219 -7.79 7.85 -24.53
CA GLY A 219 -6.86 6.85 -25.08
C GLY A 219 -5.69 6.48 -24.13
N ASP A 220 -5.65 7.07 -22.92
CA ASP A 220 -4.64 6.87 -21.88
C ASP A 220 -5.31 6.42 -20.59
N ALA A 221 -5.04 5.16 -20.18
CA ALA A 221 -5.68 4.55 -19.02
C ALA A 221 -5.41 5.32 -17.72
N ALA A 222 -4.21 5.85 -17.52
CA ALA A 222 -3.86 6.60 -16.30
C ALA A 222 -4.60 7.95 -16.25
N LYS A 223 -4.79 8.60 -17.39
CA LYS A 223 -5.58 9.84 -17.48
C LYS A 223 -7.07 9.57 -17.25
N ALA A 224 -7.64 8.53 -17.87
CA ALA A 224 -9.02 8.12 -17.63
C ALA A 224 -9.25 7.74 -16.15
N PHE A 225 -8.28 7.07 -15.52
CA PHE A 225 -8.32 6.76 -14.09
C PHE A 225 -8.28 8.02 -13.22
N ALA A 226 -7.40 8.99 -13.51
CA ALA A 226 -7.32 10.26 -12.80
C ALA A 226 -8.64 11.04 -12.84
N GLU A 227 -9.28 11.10 -14.01
CA GLU A 227 -10.60 11.74 -14.20
C GLU A 227 -11.68 11.00 -13.40
N SER A 228 -11.69 9.67 -13.42
CA SER A 228 -12.62 8.85 -12.65
C SER A 228 -12.44 9.02 -11.14
N CYS A 229 -11.20 9.07 -10.66
CA CYS A 229 -10.90 9.38 -9.26
C CYS A 229 -11.45 10.75 -8.85
N ALA A 230 -11.24 11.78 -9.68
CA ALA A 230 -11.75 13.12 -9.41
C ALA A 230 -13.28 13.14 -9.30
N MET A 231 -13.99 12.46 -10.22
CA MET A 231 -15.45 12.33 -10.17
C MET A 231 -15.93 11.57 -8.91
N ALA A 232 -15.23 10.49 -8.49
CA ALA A 232 -15.58 9.77 -7.28
C ALA A 232 -15.44 10.65 -6.02
N LEU A 233 -14.40 11.51 -5.98
CA LEU A 233 -14.17 12.45 -4.88
C LEU A 233 -15.20 13.60 -4.86
N GLU A 234 -15.62 14.10 -6.02
CA GLU A 234 -16.71 15.08 -6.13
C GLU A 234 -18.05 14.49 -5.62
N ARG A 235 -18.37 13.25 -6.01
CA ARG A 235 -19.56 12.55 -5.48
C ARG A 235 -19.47 12.35 -3.98
N ARG A 236 -18.29 11.97 -3.46
CA ARG A 236 -18.07 11.85 -2.03
C ARG A 236 -18.43 13.14 -1.30
N VAL A 237 -17.88 14.26 -1.71
CA VAL A 237 -18.16 15.58 -1.09
C VAL A 237 -19.64 15.93 -1.19
N LYS A 238 -20.25 15.73 -2.36
CA LYS A 238 -21.69 15.98 -2.56
C LYS A 238 -22.58 15.16 -1.63
N ASN A 239 -22.17 13.93 -1.32
CA ASN A 239 -22.95 12.99 -0.49
C ASN A 239 -22.55 13.03 0.98
N ALA A 240 -21.44 13.71 1.33
CA ALA A 240 -20.95 13.80 2.71
C ALA A 240 -21.96 14.47 3.63
N PRO A 241 -22.06 14.04 4.89
CA PRO A 241 -22.79 14.78 5.92
C PRO A 241 -22.23 16.22 6.03
N PRO A 242 -23.09 17.26 6.08
CA PRO A 242 -22.66 18.67 6.09
C PRO A 242 -21.65 19.00 7.21
N GLU A 243 -21.80 18.37 8.37
CA GLU A 243 -20.93 18.58 9.53
C GLU A 243 -19.48 18.12 9.31
N ARG A 244 -19.20 17.33 8.28
CA ARG A 244 -17.84 16.91 7.92
C ARG A 244 -17.05 17.96 7.18
N HIS A 245 -17.72 18.94 6.54
CA HIS A 245 -17.10 20.04 5.81
C HIS A 245 -16.02 19.56 4.83
N GLU A 246 -16.30 18.47 4.08
CA GLU A 246 -15.32 17.84 3.19
C GLU A 246 -15.00 18.68 1.95
N GLU A 247 -15.83 19.67 1.59
CA GLU A 247 -15.60 20.62 0.51
C GLU A 247 -14.25 21.35 0.59
N ARG A 248 -13.77 21.60 1.82
CA ARG A 248 -12.47 22.27 2.06
C ARG A 248 -11.27 21.46 1.58
N TRP A 249 -11.42 20.15 1.43
CA TRP A 249 -10.35 19.25 0.99
C TRP A 249 -10.40 18.92 -0.50
N LEU A 250 -11.52 19.16 -1.17
CA LEU A 250 -11.76 18.71 -2.54
C LEU A 250 -10.70 19.21 -3.53
N ALA A 251 -10.31 20.49 -3.42
CA ALA A 251 -9.30 21.08 -4.31
C ALA A 251 -7.95 20.34 -4.19
N GLY A 252 -7.49 20.07 -2.98
CA GLY A 252 -6.26 19.32 -2.73
C GLY A 252 -6.37 17.86 -3.19
N TRP A 253 -7.49 17.20 -2.95
CA TRP A 253 -7.73 15.83 -3.43
C TRP A 253 -7.72 15.76 -4.96
N LYS A 254 -8.37 16.68 -5.64
CA LYS A 254 -8.36 16.75 -7.11
C LYS A 254 -6.97 17.04 -7.67
N SER A 255 -6.20 17.91 -7.03
CA SER A 255 -4.81 18.18 -7.42
C SER A 255 -3.95 16.91 -7.33
N ARG A 256 -4.09 16.13 -6.23
CA ARG A 256 -3.37 14.86 -6.06
C ARG A 256 -3.69 13.85 -7.15
N VAL A 257 -4.98 13.59 -7.41
CA VAL A 257 -5.36 12.57 -8.39
C VAL A 257 -5.09 12.98 -9.83
N ARG A 258 -5.09 14.28 -10.14
CA ARG A 258 -4.73 14.80 -11.47
C ARG A 258 -3.30 14.41 -11.86
N ALA A 259 -2.38 14.39 -10.90
CA ALA A 259 -0.99 13.99 -11.12
C ALA A 259 -0.82 12.51 -11.56
N TYR A 260 -1.88 11.69 -11.50
CA TYR A 260 -1.83 10.32 -12.03
C TYR A 260 -1.82 10.30 -13.56
N GLY A 261 -2.41 11.31 -14.20
CA GLY A 261 -2.48 11.45 -15.66
C GLY A 261 -1.29 12.22 -16.28
N GLU A 262 -0.40 12.73 -15.43
CA GLU A 262 0.82 13.45 -15.81
C GLU A 262 2.02 12.49 -15.76
#